data_b93f52c46d409cd2d0177ba51ef6740b
#
_entry.id   b93f52c46d409cd2d0177ba51ef6740b
#
_cell.length_a   1.000
_cell.length_b   1.000
_cell.length_c   1.000
_cell.angle_alpha   90.00
_cell.angle_beta   90.00
_cell.angle_gamma   90.00
#
_symmetry.space_group_name_H-M   'P 1'
#
loop_
_entity.id
_entity.type
_entity.pdbx_description
1 polymer ?
#
loop_
_entity_poly.entity_id
_entity_poly.type
_entity_poly.pdbx_seq_one_letter_code
_entity_poly.pdbx_strand_id
1 'polypeptide(L)'
;MALVVTVLVTGATGFIGRTLVQRLLEKRCRVHTLSRQRPDFGPDEGDCLAFQSDIRDAAMLARACAGVDTVFHLAAYAHVNQHDEAQMRAVNVDGTRVLLQAALAAGVRRIVFFSSALAEAPRPAELTAYGRAKHDAEALLLAAAHAGAIEVVCLRPVNVYGLGMQGNLLGMVRLLQRGLLPPLPVPSASLSLVGNRDLCEAALLAAESPQANGQIYTVTDGKTYTMKGLEVTIRRALGRPPARWTMPLPVLWLGAHLLELASRVLRLRNAPGLRSYRSLTTDKVLSCEKLQKELGYNPAGSFAEELPGILSQLTQKP
;
A
#
# COMPACT_ATOMS: atom_id res chain seq x y z
N MET A 1 16.95 -1.32 32.36
CA MET A 1 15.67 -1.03 31.69
C MET A 1 15.98 -0.78 30.21
N ALA A 2 15.47 -1.56 29.30
CA ALA A 2 15.56 -1.25 27.88
C ALA A 2 14.81 0.07 27.62
N LEU A 3 15.46 1.02 26.93
CA LEU A 3 14.83 2.28 26.55
C LEU A 3 13.61 1.94 25.64
N VAL A 4 12.44 2.37 26.05
CA VAL A 4 11.23 2.21 25.23
C VAL A 4 11.35 3.15 24.04
N VAL A 5 11.43 2.59 22.83
CA VAL A 5 11.55 3.38 21.61
C VAL A 5 10.21 4.05 21.31
N THR A 6 10.22 5.37 21.10
CA THR A 6 9.03 6.12 20.68
C THR A 6 9.02 6.24 19.16
N VAL A 7 7.91 5.88 18.53
CA VAL A 7 7.75 5.92 17.07
C VAL A 7 6.52 6.74 16.66
N LEU A 8 6.54 7.35 15.50
CA LEU A 8 5.37 8.04 14.93
C LEU A 8 4.86 7.25 13.71
N VAL A 9 3.56 6.97 13.68
CA VAL A 9 2.88 6.39 12.52
C VAL A 9 1.92 7.42 11.93
N THR A 10 2.21 7.95 10.76
CA THR A 10 1.25 8.79 10.02
C THR A 10 0.34 7.92 9.16
N GLY A 11 -0.94 8.27 9.06
CA GLY A 11 -1.91 7.42 8.36
C GLY A 11 -2.32 6.17 9.14
N ALA A 12 -2.24 6.23 10.47
CA ALA A 12 -2.50 5.13 11.41
C ALA A 12 -3.90 4.51 11.28
N THR A 13 -4.92 5.26 10.84
CA THR A 13 -6.29 4.76 10.64
C THR A 13 -6.48 4.00 9.32
N GLY A 14 -5.47 4.02 8.44
CA GLY A 14 -5.50 3.31 7.17
C GLY A 14 -5.37 1.79 7.33
N PHE A 15 -5.61 1.06 6.23
CA PHE A 15 -5.53 -0.40 6.17
C PHE A 15 -4.19 -0.96 6.68
N ILE A 16 -3.06 -0.42 6.19
CA ILE A 16 -1.72 -0.86 6.62
C ILE A 16 -1.39 -0.27 8.00
N GLY A 17 -1.74 1.01 8.23
CA GLY A 17 -1.41 1.72 9.46
C GLY A 17 -1.95 1.07 10.72
N ARG A 18 -3.19 0.58 10.70
CA ARG A 18 -3.79 -0.14 11.84
C ARG A 18 -2.99 -1.37 12.22
N THR A 19 -2.61 -2.19 11.24
CA THR A 19 -1.81 -3.41 11.48
C THR A 19 -0.43 -3.05 12.01
N LEU A 20 0.21 -2.01 11.46
CA LEU A 20 1.54 -1.58 11.90
C LEU A 20 1.51 -1.07 13.35
N VAL A 21 0.52 -0.26 13.71
CA VAL A 21 0.37 0.23 15.11
C VAL A 21 0.21 -0.94 16.08
N GLN A 22 -0.65 -1.92 15.78
CA GLN A 22 -0.79 -3.11 16.61
C GLN A 22 0.54 -3.85 16.79
N ARG A 23 1.29 -4.07 15.70
CA ARG A 23 2.60 -4.74 15.76
C ARG A 23 3.63 -3.96 16.58
N LEU A 24 3.61 -2.62 16.53
CA LEU A 24 4.50 -1.77 17.32
C LEU A 24 4.15 -1.81 18.81
N LEU A 25 2.87 -1.81 19.16
CA LEU A 25 2.40 -1.96 20.55
C LEU A 25 2.75 -3.36 21.10
N GLU A 26 2.59 -4.45 20.32
CA GLU A 26 3.04 -5.79 20.67
C GLU A 26 4.55 -5.84 20.97
N LYS A 27 5.36 -5.03 20.26
CA LYS A 27 6.79 -4.85 20.50
C LYS A 27 7.11 -3.88 21.65
N ARG A 28 6.10 -3.41 22.38
CA ARG A 28 6.23 -2.46 23.52
C ARG A 28 6.86 -1.11 23.14
N CYS A 29 6.65 -0.67 21.89
CA CYS A 29 6.99 0.68 21.49
C CYS A 29 5.95 1.66 22.06
N ARG A 30 6.39 2.89 22.40
CA ARG A 30 5.48 4.00 22.56
C ARG A 30 5.12 4.54 21.19
N VAL A 31 3.83 4.58 20.85
CA VAL A 31 3.37 4.92 19.51
C VAL A 31 2.67 6.27 19.50
N HIS A 32 3.23 7.24 18.80
CA HIS A 32 2.51 8.43 18.38
C HIS A 32 1.79 8.12 17.07
N THR A 33 0.55 8.55 16.90
CA THR A 33 -0.20 8.39 15.67
C THR A 33 -0.68 9.73 15.15
N LEU A 34 -0.56 9.97 13.84
CA LEU A 34 -1.14 11.14 13.19
C LEU A 34 -2.07 10.71 12.06
N SER A 35 -3.34 11.14 12.15
CA SER A 35 -4.36 10.84 11.15
C SER A 35 -5.51 11.83 11.20
N ARG A 36 -6.26 11.97 10.10
CA ARG A 36 -7.41 12.89 10.01
C ARG A 36 -8.58 12.50 10.91
N GLN A 37 -8.69 11.22 11.23
CA GLN A 37 -9.67 10.69 12.16
C GLN A 37 -8.93 10.13 13.38
N ARG A 38 -9.50 10.28 14.57
CA ARG A 38 -8.92 9.65 15.74
C ARG A 38 -8.96 8.14 15.59
N PRO A 39 -7.82 7.45 15.74
CA PRO A 39 -7.82 6.00 15.72
C PRO A 39 -8.46 5.43 16.97
N ASP A 40 -9.08 4.28 16.85
CA ASP A 40 -9.55 3.45 17.95
C ASP A 40 -8.77 2.12 17.84
N PHE A 41 -7.87 1.90 18.78
CA PHE A 41 -7.06 0.69 18.90
C PHE A 41 -7.51 -0.22 20.04
N GLY A 42 -8.61 0.12 20.72
CA GLY A 42 -9.15 -0.66 21.84
C GLY A 42 -8.45 -0.39 23.18
N PRO A 43 -8.63 -1.27 24.18
CA PRO A 43 -8.19 -1.05 25.56
C PRO A 43 -6.67 -0.96 25.77
N ASP A 44 -5.85 -1.36 24.81
CA ASP A 44 -4.39 -1.31 24.88
C ASP A 44 -3.80 0.06 24.46
N GLU A 45 -4.62 1.14 24.48
CA GLU A 45 -4.20 2.50 24.10
C GLU A 45 -3.16 3.14 25.06
N GLY A 46 -2.79 2.48 26.16
CA GLY A 46 -1.94 3.09 27.21
C GLY A 46 -0.59 3.66 26.72
N ASP A 47 0.01 3.06 25.69
CA ASP A 47 1.26 3.51 25.08
C ASP A 47 1.05 4.21 23.73
N CYS A 48 -0.19 4.59 23.37
CA CYS A 48 -0.54 5.24 22.12
C CYS A 48 -1.02 6.68 22.34
N LEU A 49 -0.26 7.65 21.81
CA LEU A 49 -0.61 9.07 21.83
C LEU A 49 -1.16 9.49 20.45
N ALA A 50 -2.44 9.83 20.38
CA ALA A 50 -3.13 10.14 19.13
C ALA A 50 -3.16 11.65 18.84
N PHE A 51 -2.68 12.05 17.66
CA PHE A 51 -2.78 13.38 17.10
C PHE A 51 -3.77 13.36 15.92
N GLN A 52 -4.87 14.10 16.06
CA GLN A 52 -5.85 14.22 15.00
C GLN A 52 -5.56 15.47 14.17
N SER A 53 -5.00 15.29 12.97
CA SER A 53 -4.69 16.38 12.06
C SER A 53 -4.43 15.91 10.63
N ASP A 54 -4.34 16.89 9.70
CA ASP A 54 -3.85 16.66 8.33
C ASP A 54 -2.31 16.63 8.34
N ILE A 55 -1.73 15.87 7.43
CA ILE A 55 -0.26 15.74 7.27
C ILE A 55 0.42 17.07 6.87
N ARG A 56 -0.33 18.07 6.46
CA ARG A 56 0.15 19.40 6.08
C ARG A 56 0.19 20.38 7.26
N ASP A 57 -0.28 19.99 8.45
CA ASP A 57 -0.26 20.80 9.65
C ASP A 57 1.12 20.76 10.34
N ALA A 58 1.94 21.76 10.10
CA ALA A 58 3.29 21.83 10.62
C ALA A 58 3.34 21.90 12.14
N ALA A 59 2.40 22.62 12.80
CA ALA A 59 2.38 22.76 14.26
C ALA A 59 2.05 21.43 14.93
N MET A 60 1.09 20.68 14.36
CA MET A 60 0.74 19.37 14.89
C MET A 60 1.82 18.33 14.63
N LEU A 61 2.49 18.37 13.47
CA LEU A 61 3.63 17.49 13.17
C LEU A 61 4.81 17.75 14.11
N ALA A 62 5.13 19.01 14.42
CA ALA A 62 6.17 19.34 15.39
C ALA A 62 5.88 18.69 16.77
N ARG A 63 4.63 18.73 17.23
CA ARG A 63 4.20 18.05 18.46
C ARG A 63 4.27 16.52 18.36
N ALA A 64 3.81 15.97 17.22
CA ALA A 64 3.79 14.53 17.02
C ALA A 64 5.19 13.92 16.90
N CYS A 65 6.17 14.66 16.36
CA CYS A 65 7.58 14.24 16.23
C CYS A 65 8.39 14.41 17.53
N ALA A 66 7.87 15.11 18.55
CA ALA A 66 8.63 15.37 19.77
C ALA A 66 9.01 14.06 20.49
N GLY A 67 10.32 13.82 20.70
CA GLY A 67 10.87 12.63 21.35
C GLY A 67 10.74 11.33 20.53
N VAL A 68 10.42 11.41 19.24
CA VAL A 68 10.30 10.28 18.32
C VAL A 68 11.67 9.90 17.78
N ASP A 69 12.01 8.62 17.81
CA ASP A 69 13.19 8.04 17.18
C ASP A 69 12.94 7.78 15.68
N THR A 70 11.85 7.09 15.35
CA THR A 70 11.55 6.63 13.99
C THR A 70 10.14 7.01 13.57
N VAL A 71 10.01 7.53 12.35
CA VAL A 71 8.71 7.82 11.72
C VAL A 71 8.39 6.78 10.66
N PHE A 72 7.22 6.13 10.78
CA PHE A 72 6.61 5.33 9.72
C PHE A 72 5.61 6.21 8.96
N HIS A 73 5.96 6.59 7.73
CA HIS A 73 5.16 7.53 6.95
C HIS A 73 4.27 6.81 5.93
N LEU A 74 2.98 6.57 6.35
CA LEU A 74 1.95 5.94 5.52
C LEU A 74 0.88 6.92 5.04
N ALA A 75 0.79 8.11 5.63
CA ALA A 75 -0.21 9.10 5.23
C ALA A 75 -0.07 9.43 3.75
N ALA A 76 -1.12 9.17 2.98
CA ALA A 76 -1.15 9.45 1.56
C ALA A 76 -2.60 9.63 1.07
N TYR A 77 -2.76 10.40 0.01
CA TYR A 77 -3.96 10.44 -0.80
C TYR A 77 -3.83 9.33 -1.87
N ALA A 78 -4.42 8.15 -1.57
CA ALA A 78 -4.20 6.91 -2.33
C ALA A 78 -5.32 6.60 -3.35
N HIS A 79 -6.20 7.54 -3.66
CA HIS A 79 -7.29 7.34 -4.61
C HIS A 79 -6.77 7.36 -6.06
N VAL A 80 -6.25 6.22 -6.53
CA VAL A 80 -5.65 6.02 -7.86
C VAL A 80 -6.62 6.38 -9.01
N ASN A 81 -7.92 6.41 -8.75
CA ASN A 81 -8.97 6.68 -9.73
C ASN A 81 -9.54 8.11 -9.67
N GLN A 82 -9.05 8.96 -8.78
CA GLN A 82 -9.48 10.37 -8.72
C GLN A 82 -8.48 11.24 -9.46
N HIS A 83 -9.00 12.14 -10.32
CA HIS A 83 -8.20 13.01 -11.20
C HIS A 83 -7.78 14.31 -10.51
N ASP A 84 -7.77 14.38 -9.18
CA ASP A 84 -7.30 15.54 -8.44
C ASP A 84 -5.78 15.44 -8.21
N GLU A 85 -5.03 15.72 -9.26
CA GLU A 85 -3.56 15.72 -9.20
C GLU A 85 -3.02 16.79 -8.24
N ALA A 86 -3.71 17.92 -8.13
CA ALA A 86 -3.31 19.00 -7.23
C ALA A 86 -3.42 18.56 -5.76
N GLN A 87 -4.55 17.96 -5.37
CA GLN A 87 -4.73 17.41 -4.03
C GLN A 87 -3.74 16.27 -3.75
N MET A 88 -3.48 15.42 -4.74
CA MET A 88 -2.53 14.33 -4.63
C MET A 88 -1.10 14.84 -4.37
N ARG A 89 -0.67 15.86 -5.10
CA ARG A 89 0.61 16.53 -4.90
C ARG A 89 0.68 17.21 -3.54
N ALA A 90 -0.36 17.97 -3.17
CA ALA A 90 -0.42 18.69 -1.90
C ALA A 90 -0.30 17.74 -0.68
N VAL A 91 -0.95 16.57 -0.73
CA VAL A 91 -0.89 15.61 0.39
C VAL A 91 0.39 14.77 0.33
N ASN A 92 0.71 14.19 -0.84
CA ASN A 92 1.76 13.17 -0.91
C ASN A 92 3.17 13.75 -1.04
N VAL A 93 3.32 14.96 -1.61
CA VAL A 93 4.64 15.60 -1.77
C VAL A 93 4.82 16.72 -0.74
N ASP A 94 3.89 17.69 -0.71
CA ASP A 94 4.05 18.84 0.18
C ASP A 94 3.83 18.43 1.64
N GLY A 95 2.88 17.52 1.93
CA GLY A 95 2.72 16.91 3.25
C GLY A 95 3.97 16.14 3.71
N THR A 96 4.61 15.38 2.81
CA THR A 96 5.89 14.72 3.11
C THR A 96 7.00 15.71 3.39
N ARG A 97 7.04 16.86 2.68
CA ARG A 97 8.00 17.94 2.95
C ARG A 97 7.81 18.54 4.34
N VAL A 98 6.57 18.81 4.73
CA VAL A 98 6.25 19.34 6.07
C VAL A 98 6.65 18.34 7.16
N LEU A 99 6.35 17.04 6.97
CA LEU A 99 6.79 16.00 7.87
C LEU A 99 8.32 15.93 7.98
N LEU A 100 9.04 15.96 6.86
CA LEU A 100 10.52 15.95 6.86
C LEU A 100 11.09 17.11 7.68
N GLN A 101 10.56 18.32 7.48
CA GLN A 101 10.98 19.50 8.24
C GLN A 101 10.74 19.34 9.75
N ALA A 102 9.56 18.83 10.12
CA ALA A 102 9.22 18.58 11.53
C ALA A 102 10.11 17.49 12.14
N ALA A 103 10.38 16.42 11.39
CA ALA A 103 11.26 15.33 11.81
C ALA A 103 12.70 15.80 12.04
N LEU A 104 13.25 16.59 11.10
CA LEU A 104 14.58 17.20 11.24
C LEU A 104 14.68 18.11 12.45
N ALA A 105 13.70 18.98 12.65
CA ALA A 105 13.65 19.91 13.79
C ALA A 105 13.54 19.19 15.15
N ALA A 106 12.88 18.03 15.18
CA ALA A 106 12.72 17.21 16.39
C ALA A 106 13.87 16.23 16.64
N GLY A 107 14.87 16.16 15.75
CA GLY A 107 15.98 15.22 15.86
C GLY A 107 15.58 13.75 15.63
N VAL A 108 14.55 13.50 14.85
CA VAL A 108 14.17 12.14 14.44
C VAL A 108 15.33 11.47 13.72
N ARG A 109 15.68 10.24 14.12
CA ARG A 109 16.78 9.49 13.52
C ARG A 109 16.42 8.96 12.13
N ARG A 110 15.23 8.38 11.95
CA ARG A 110 14.87 7.65 10.71
C ARG A 110 13.42 7.88 10.26
N ILE A 111 13.25 7.92 8.94
CA ILE A 111 11.92 7.85 8.29
C ILE A 111 11.85 6.57 7.45
N VAL A 112 10.87 5.71 7.73
CA VAL A 112 10.47 4.58 6.87
C VAL A 112 9.28 5.02 6.05
N PHE A 113 9.49 5.26 4.76
CA PHE A 113 8.48 5.78 3.84
C PHE A 113 7.77 4.66 3.08
N PHE A 114 6.46 4.59 3.19
CA PHE A 114 5.63 3.68 2.39
C PHE A 114 5.32 4.33 1.04
N SER A 115 6.16 4.01 0.08
CA SER A 115 6.00 4.37 -1.32
C SER A 115 5.04 3.41 -2.05
N SER A 116 5.32 3.07 -3.28
CA SER A 116 4.55 2.14 -4.09
C SER A 116 5.40 1.60 -5.24
N ALA A 117 5.18 0.37 -5.66
CA ALA A 117 5.73 -0.15 -6.91
C ALA A 117 5.33 0.69 -8.14
N LEU A 118 4.26 1.49 -8.04
CA LEU A 118 3.86 2.45 -9.09
C LEU A 118 4.76 3.68 -9.17
N ALA A 119 5.67 3.91 -8.22
CA ALA A 119 6.67 4.99 -8.27
C ALA A 119 7.81 4.68 -9.23
N GLU A 120 7.85 3.47 -9.79
CA GLU A 120 8.84 3.03 -10.76
C GLU A 120 8.22 2.90 -12.16
N ALA A 121 8.90 3.48 -13.14
CA ALA A 121 8.60 3.28 -14.57
C ALA A 121 9.89 3.49 -15.37
N PRO A 122 10.04 2.86 -16.56
CA PRO A 122 11.19 3.07 -17.43
C PRO A 122 11.41 4.54 -17.79
N ARG A 123 10.33 5.29 -17.90
CA ARG A 123 10.35 6.74 -18.16
C ARG A 123 9.40 7.48 -17.21
N PRO A 124 9.81 8.62 -16.62
CA PRO A 124 8.96 9.39 -15.71
C PRO A 124 7.60 9.79 -16.31
N ALA A 125 7.53 9.99 -17.61
CA ALA A 125 6.29 10.32 -18.32
C ALA A 125 5.25 9.17 -18.32
N GLU A 126 5.67 7.94 -18.04
CA GLU A 126 4.80 6.76 -17.98
C GLU A 126 4.18 6.55 -16.58
N LEU A 127 4.67 7.28 -15.57
CA LEU A 127 4.12 7.22 -14.24
C LEU A 127 2.68 7.76 -14.21
N THR A 128 1.82 7.04 -13.50
CA THR A 128 0.51 7.60 -13.13
C THR A 128 0.68 8.82 -12.22
N ALA A 129 -0.33 9.66 -12.09
CA ALA A 129 -0.29 10.81 -11.17
C ALA A 129 0.10 10.37 -9.74
N TYR A 130 -0.48 9.26 -9.26
CA TYR A 130 -0.12 8.68 -7.96
C TYR A 130 1.33 8.18 -7.92
N GLY A 131 1.77 7.45 -8.94
CA GLY A 131 3.15 6.98 -9.03
C GLY A 131 4.15 8.12 -9.04
N ARG A 132 3.86 9.20 -9.78
CA ARG A 132 4.68 10.41 -9.83
C ARG A 132 4.76 11.10 -8.46
N ALA A 133 3.63 11.27 -7.78
CA ALA A 133 3.62 11.88 -6.45
C ALA A 133 4.43 11.05 -5.43
N LYS A 134 4.38 9.71 -5.51
CA LYS A 134 5.21 8.84 -4.67
C LYS A 134 6.69 8.93 -5.04
N HIS A 135 7.01 8.95 -6.33
CA HIS A 135 8.38 9.14 -6.83
C HIS A 135 8.97 10.48 -6.37
N ASP A 136 8.22 11.58 -6.50
CA ASP A 136 8.66 12.91 -6.07
C ASP A 136 8.90 12.97 -4.55
N ALA A 137 8.07 12.27 -3.76
CA ALA A 137 8.25 12.15 -2.32
C ALA A 137 9.48 11.31 -1.94
N GLU A 138 9.74 10.21 -2.67
CA GLU A 138 10.99 9.43 -2.52
C GLU A 138 12.21 10.31 -2.79
N ALA A 139 12.23 11.02 -3.91
CA ALA A 139 13.35 11.90 -4.29
C ALA A 139 13.63 12.96 -3.23
N LEU A 140 12.57 13.58 -2.67
CA LEU A 140 12.68 14.55 -1.58
C LEU A 140 13.34 13.94 -0.33
N LEU A 141 12.87 12.78 0.11
CA LEU A 141 13.36 12.13 1.32
C LEU A 141 14.79 11.58 1.14
N LEU A 142 15.07 10.94 0.00
CA LEU A 142 16.40 10.40 -0.30
C LEU A 142 17.44 11.50 -0.46
N ALA A 143 17.08 12.68 -0.96
CA ALA A 143 17.99 13.83 -0.99
C ALA A 143 18.43 14.24 0.41
N ALA A 144 17.53 14.22 1.40
CA ALA A 144 17.86 14.50 2.80
C ALA A 144 18.77 13.41 3.41
N ALA A 145 18.53 12.13 3.05
CA ALA A 145 19.40 11.04 3.49
C ALA A 145 20.81 11.14 2.89
N HIS A 146 20.93 11.43 1.60
CA HIS A 146 22.23 11.62 0.94
C HIS A 146 23.01 12.83 1.49
N ALA A 147 22.31 13.85 1.98
CA ALA A 147 22.91 14.98 2.67
C ALA A 147 23.33 14.65 4.12
N GLY A 148 23.07 13.43 4.60
CA GLY A 148 23.35 13.01 5.98
C GLY A 148 22.48 13.68 7.04
N ALA A 149 21.36 14.31 6.63
CA ALA A 149 20.51 15.05 7.55
C ALA A 149 19.60 14.16 8.39
N ILE A 150 19.16 13.02 7.85
CA ILE A 150 18.28 12.03 8.49
C ILE A 150 18.40 10.70 7.74
N GLU A 151 18.21 9.59 8.43
CA GLU A 151 18.14 8.28 7.76
C GLU A 151 16.79 8.08 7.07
N VAL A 152 16.77 7.56 5.85
CA VAL A 152 15.55 7.29 5.09
C VAL A 152 15.59 5.91 4.45
N VAL A 153 14.46 5.20 4.55
CA VAL A 153 14.24 3.95 3.81
C VAL A 153 12.92 4.07 3.06
N CYS A 154 12.91 3.73 1.77
CA CYS A 154 11.70 3.72 0.95
C CYS A 154 11.26 2.28 0.69
N LEU A 155 10.02 1.94 1.04
CA LEU A 155 9.40 0.66 0.73
C LEU A 155 8.44 0.84 -0.43
N ARG A 156 8.60 0.04 -1.49
CA ARG A 156 7.71 -0.01 -2.66
C ARG A 156 6.85 -1.28 -2.61
N PRO A 157 5.76 -1.30 -1.83
CA PRO A 157 4.86 -2.43 -1.86
C PRO A 157 4.17 -2.56 -3.21
N VAL A 158 3.93 -3.80 -3.62
CA VAL A 158 3.01 -4.17 -4.69
C VAL A 158 1.55 -4.10 -4.19
N ASN A 159 0.59 -4.75 -4.85
CA ASN A 159 -0.79 -4.81 -4.36
C ASN A 159 -0.84 -5.53 -3.01
N VAL A 160 -1.31 -4.82 -1.98
CA VAL A 160 -1.39 -5.33 -0.61
C VAL A 160 -2.72 -6.02 -0.38
N TYR A 161 -2.69 -7.25 0.17
CA TYR A 161 -3.87 -7.99 0.60
C TYR A 161 -3.94 -8.15 2.13
N GLY A 162 -5.11 -8.47 2.64
CA GLY A 162 -5.38 -8.71 4.06
C GLY A 162 -6.71 -8.13 4.52
N LEU A 163 -7.02 -8.28 5.80
CA LEU A 163 -8.25 -7.75 6.41
C LEU A 163 -8.31 -6.22 6.26
N GLY A 164 -9.41 -5.71 5.71
CA GLY A 164 -9.58 -4.28 5.47
C GLY A 164 -8.97 -3.77 4.16
N MET A 165 -8.45 -4.66 3.29
CA MET A 165 -7.89 -4.28 2.00
C MET A 165 -8.88 -3.47 1.16
N GLN A 166 -8.34 -2.65 0.25
CA GLN A 166 -9.08 -1.78 -0.65
C GLN A 166 -8.57 -1.95 -2.10
N GLY A 167 -9.22 -1.27 -3.04
CA GLY A 167 -8.76 -1.22 -4.42
C GLY A 167 -9.21 -2.40 -5.29
N ASN A 168 -8.46 -2.63 -6.39
CA ASN A 168 -8.88 -3.51 -7.48
C ASN A 168 -9.01 -4.98 -7.07
N LEU A 169 -8.12 -5.45 -6.20
CA LEU A 169 -8.16 -6.85 -5.74
C LEU A 169 -9.44 -7.12 -4.93
N LEU A 170 -9.83 -6.19 -4.03
CA LEU A 170 -11.10 -6.28 -3.32
C LEU A 170 -12.29 -6.19 -4.29
N GLY A 171 -12.20 -5.33 -5.31
CA GLY A 171 -13.21 -5.24 -6.37
C GLY A 171 -13.41 -6.57 -7.08
N MET A 172 -12.33 -7.28 -7.41
CA MET A 172 -12.37 -8.61 -8.00
C MET A 172 -13.06 -9.63 -7.08
N VAL A 173 -12.71 -9.65 -5.78
CA VAL A 173 -13.34 -10.53 -4.78
C VAL A 173 -14.85 -10.27 -4.72
N ARG A 174 -15.27 -9.00 -4.63
CA ARG A 174 -16.70 -8.61 -4.59
C ARG A 174 -17.47 -9.01 -5.84
N LEU A 175 -16.88 -8.80 -7.03
CA LEU A 175 -17.51 -9.18 -8.29
C LEU A 175 -17.68 -10.71 -8.41
N LEU A 176 -16.67 -11.47 -7.97
CA LEU A 176 -16.76 -12.94 -7.91
C LEU A 176 -17.80 -13.41 -6.89
N GLN A 177 -17.85 -12.78 -5.70
CA GLN A 177 -18.85 -13.07 -4.68
C GLN A 177 -20.28 -12.86 -5.20
N ARG A 178 -20.48 -11.79 -5.97
CA ARG A 178 -21.78 -11.48 -6.59
C ARG A 178 -22.07 -12.29 -7.86
N GLY A 179 -21.13 -13.07 -8.38
CA GLY A 179 -21.27 -13.79 -9.65
C GLY A 179 -21.23 -12.90 -10.90
N LEU A 180 -20.75 -11.66 -10.77
CA LEU A 180 -20.73 -10.66 -11.84
C LEU A 180 -19.44 -10.64 -12.65
N LEU A 181 -18.38 -11.34 -12.21
CA LEU A 181 -17.13 -11.44 -12.96
C LEU A 181 -17.19 -12.67 -13.88
N PRO A 182 -17.13 -12.47 -15.20
CA PRO A 182 -17.01 -13.58 -16.12
C PRO A 182 -15.67 -14.32 -15.95
N PRO A 183 -15.56 -15.58 -16.35
CA PRO A 183 -14.30 -16.32 -16.29
C PRO A 183 -13.17 -15.58 -17.01
N LEU A 184 -12.04 -15.44 -16.34
CA LEU A 184 -10.91 -14.70 -16.88
C LEU A 184 -10.19 -15.51 -17.99
N PRO A 185 -9.50 -14.83 -18.93
CA PRO A 185 -8.81 -15.46 -20.05
C PRO A 185 -7.59 -16.27 -19.61
N VAL A 186 -7.14 -17.17 -20.51
CA VAL A 186 -5.86 -17.88 -20.42
C VAL A 186 -5.17 -17.72 -21.77
N PRO A 187 -3.86 -17.29 -21.82
CA PRO A 187 -3.06 -16.89 -20.68
C PRO A 187 -3.57 -15.58 -20.03
N SER A 188 -3.34 -15.42 -18.75
CA SER A 188 -3.66 -14.19 -18.00
C SER A 188 -2.39 -13.60 -17.41
N ALA A 189 -2.41 -12.28 -17.17
CA ALA A 189 -1.28 -11.58 -16.58
C ALA A 189 -0.83 -12.19 -15.25
N SER A 190 0.48 -12.22 -15.08
CA SER A 190 1.14 -12.57 -13.83
C SER A 190 1.42 -11.32 -13.00
N LEU A 191 1.32 -11.42 -11.69
CA LEU A 191 1.54 -10.31 -10.77
C LEU A 191 2.11 -10.78 -9.44
N SER A 192 2.77 -9.85 -8.75
CA SER A 192 3.19 -10.03 -7.36
C SER A 192 2.18 -9.38 -6.42
N LEU A 193 2.01 -9.97 -5.24
CA LEU A 193 1.21 -9.46 -4.14
C LEU A 193 2.06 -9.39 -2.87
N VAL A 194 1.55 -8.75 -1.82
CA VAL A 194 2.15 -8.77 -0.49
C VAL A 194 1.06 -8.77 0.58
N GLY A 195 1.23 -9.59 1.61
CA GLY A 195 0.38 -9.58 2.80
C GLY A 195 0.60 -8.31 3.62
N ASN A 196 -0.47 -7.77 4.21
CA ASN A 196 -0.36 -6.59 5.07
C ASN A 196 0.59 -6.84 6.26
N ARG A 197 0.56 -8.04 6.84
CA ARG A 197 1.46 -8.42 7.95
C ARG A 197 2.91 -8.51 7.50
N ASP A 198 3.17 -9.10 6.34
CA ASP A 198 4.53 -9.21 5.77
C ASP A 198 5.08 -7.82 5.42
N LEU A 199 4.24 -6.92 4.90
CA LEU A 199 4.64 -5.54 4.64
C LEU A 199 5.00 -4.79 5.94
N CYS A 200 4.25 -4.99 7.02
CA CYS A 200 4.59 -4.44 8.32
C CYS A 200 5.91 -5.01 8.85
N GLU A 201 6.16 -6.30 8.68
CA GLU A 201 7.44 -6.91 9.08
C GLU A 201 8.61 -6.33 8.28
N ALA A 202 8.46 -6.17 6.97
CA ALA A 202 9.44 -5.48 6.14
C ALA A 202 9.76 -4.05 6.65
N ALA A 203 8.72 -3.32 7.11
CA ALA A 203 8.90 -1.98 7.65
C ALA A 203 9.65 -1.98 8.99
N LEU A 204 9.41 -2.96 9.85
CA LEU A 204 10.13 -3.12 11.12
C LEU A 204 11.60 -3.46 10.87
N LEU A 205 11.90 -4.40 9.99
CA LEU A 205 13.28 -4.74 9.59
C LEU A 205 14.00 -3.51 9.01
N ALA A 206 13.32 -2.74 8.15
CA ALA A 206 13.86 -1.51 7.56
C ALA A 206 14.11 -0.41 8.61
N ALA A 207 13.31 -0.36 9.68
CA ALA A 207 13.50 0.60 10.77
C ALA A 207 14.72 0.26 11.64
N GLU A 208 15.02 -1.01 11.82
CA GLU A 208 16.08 -1.51 12.70
C GLU A 208 17.46 -1.59 12.00
N SER A 209 17.51 -1.88 10.68
CA SER A 209 18.75 -2.14 9.96
C SER A 209 19.50 -0.86 9.54
N PRO A 210 20.76 -0.66 9.97
CA PRO A 210 21.58 0.46 9.50
C PRO A 210 21.83 0.43 7.99
N GLN A 211 21.90 -0.77 7.38
CA GLN A 211 22.16 -0.96 5.95
C GLN A 211 21.01 -0.44 5.08
N ALA A 212 19.83 -0.29 5.66
CA ALA A 212 18.64 0.18 4.95
C ALA A 212 18.66 1.68 4.64
N ASN A 213 19.56 2.47 5.26
CA ASN A 213 19.61 3.91 5.04
C ASN A 213 19.93 4.25 3.58
N GLY A 214 19.15 5.17 3.00
CA GLY A 214 19.28 5.60 1.61
C GLY A 214 18.77 4.58 0.58
N GLN A 215 18.16 3.46 1.03
CA GLN A 215 17.77 2.36 0.15
C GLN A 215 16.28 2.40 -0.22
N ILE A 216 16.00 1.83 -1.39
CA ILE A 216 14.64 1.54 -1.88
C ILE A 216 14.49 0.02 -1.96
N TYR A 217 13.43 -0.50 -1.38
CA TYR A 217 13.09 -1.92 -1.42
C TYR A 217 11.71 -2.17 -2.00
N THR A 218 11.63 -3.05 -3.00
CA THR A 218 10.36 -3.61 -3.45
C THR A 218 9.91 -4.67 -2.45
N VAL A 219 8.63 -4.62 -2.05
CA VAL A 219 8.09 -5.55 -1.05
C VAL A 219 7.00 -6.39 -1.69
N THR A 220 7.24 -7.72 -1.74
CA THR A 220 6.31 -8.75 -2.22
C THR A 220 6.30 -9.92 -1.23
N ASP A 221 5.35 -10.84 -1.38
CA ASP A 221 5.34 -12.12 -0.62
C ASP A 221 6.21 -13.22 -1.28
N GLY A 222 7.03 -12.85 -2.27
CA GLY A 222 7.92 -13.77 -2.99
C GLY A 222 7.20 -14.74 -3.94
N LYS A 223 5.87 -14.68 -4.03
CA LYS A 223 5.05 -15.56 -4.87
C LYS A 223 4.61 -14.85 -6.15
N THR A 224 4.46 -15.64 -7.22
CA THR A 224 3.87 -15.16 -8.48
C THR A 224 2.45 -15.67 -8.58
N TYR A 225 1.52 -14.76 -8.81
CA TYR A 225 0.10 -15.03 -9.00
C TYR A 225 -0.29 -14.76 -10.44
N THR A 226 -1.23 -15.52 -10.97
CA THR A 226 -1.89 -15.17 -12.23
C THR A 226 -3.31 -14.67 -11.94
N MET A 227 -3.81 -13.76 -12.76
CA MET A 227 -5.19 -13.28 -12.60
C MET A 227 -6.20 -14.43 -12.63
N LYS A 228 -5.98 -15.43 -13.49
CA LYS A 228 -6.80 -16.65 -13.53
C LYS A 228 -6.64 -17.49 -12.28
N GLY A 229 -5.43 -17.63 -11.76
CA GLY A 229 -5.15 -18.35 -10.51
C GLY A 229 -5.88 -17.70 -9.32
N LEU A 230 -5.87 -16.37 -9.24
CA LEU A 230 -6.62 -15.63 -8.21
C LEU A 230 -8.14 -15.87 -8.34
N GLU A 231 -8.70 -15.85 -9.58
CA GLU A 231 -10.10 -16.20 -9.80
C GLU A 231 -10.44 -17.59 -9.26
N VAL A 232 -9.63 -18.59 -9.59
CA VAL A 232 -9.85 -19.98 -9.15
C VAL A 232 -9.77 -20.08 -7.61
N THR A 233 -8.78 -19.44 -7.00
CA THR A 233 -8.61 -19.41 -5.54
C THR A 233 -9.81 -18.77 -4.85
N ILE A 234 -10.29 -17.63 -5.34
CA ILE A 234 -11.46 -16.94 -4.78
C ILE A 234 -12.72 -17.78 -4.96
N ARG A 235 -12.96 -18.36 -6.16
CA ARG A 235 -14.11 -19.25 -6.38
C ARG A 235 -14.12 -20.44 -5.43
N ARG A 236 -12.96 -21.07 -5.22
CA ARG A 236 -12.84 -22.19 -4.27
C ARG A 236 -13.19 -21.77 -2.85
N ALA A 237 -12.67 -20.64 -2.39
CA ALA A 237 -12.98 -20.11 -1.06
C ALA A 237 -14.48 -19.74 -0.89
N LEU A 238 -15.16 -19.38 -1.98
CA LEU A 238 -16.61 -19.15 -2.01
C LEU A 238 -17.44 -20.44 -2.15
N GLY A 239 -16.84 -21.63 -2.13
CA GLY A 239 -17.52 -22.90 -2.33
C GLY A 239 -18.03 -23.10 -3.77
N ARG A 240 -17.51 -22.38 -4.75
CA ARG A 240 -17.93 -22.44 -6.14
C ARG A 240 -16.96 -23.25 -6.99
N PRO A 241 -17.44 -24.07 -7.93
CA PRO A 241 -16.57 -24.79 -8.84
C PRO A 241 -15.79 -23.83 -9.75
N PRO A 242 -14.58 -24.22 -10.21
CA PRO A 242 -13.89 -23.46 -11.24
C PRO A 242 -14.76 -23.36 -12.50
N ALA A 243 -14.61 -22.25 -13.22
CA ALA A 243 -15.38 -22.04 -14.45
C ALA A 243 -14.94 -23.07 -15.52
N ARG A 244 -15.94 -23.69 -16.17
CA ARG A 244 -15.71 -24.70 -17.22
C ARG A 244 -15.23 -24.11 -18.55
N TRP A 245 -15.28 -22.80 -18.71
CA TRP A 245 -14.85 -22.08 -19.89
C TRP A 245 -14.01 -20.86 -19.51
N THR A 246 -13.30 -20.28 -20.48
CA THR A 246 -12.52 -19.07 -20.31
C THR A 246 -12.93 -18.06 -21.36
N MET A 247 -12.93 -16.78 -21.00
CA MET A 247 -13.25 -15.72 -21.96
C MET A 247 -12.12 -15.58 -22.97
N PRO A 248 -12.42 -15.65 -24.28
CA PRO A 248 -11.40 -15.40 -25.31
C PRO A 248 -10.88 -13.96 -25.23
N LEU A 249 -9.56 -13.77 -25.37
CA LEU A 249 -8.93 -12.45 -25.34
C LEU A 249 -9.53 -11.44 -26.33
N PRO A 250 -9.88 -11.81 -27.58
CA PRO A 250 -10.53 -10.87 -28.51
C PRO A 250 -11.89 -10.37 -28.02
N VAL A 251 -12.67 -11.23 -27.36
CA VAL A 251 -13.97 -10.85 -26.79
C VAL A 251 -13.77 -9.89 -25.63
N LEU A 252 -12.80 -10.16 -24.74
CA LEU A 252 -12.43 -9.26 -23.66
C LEU A 252 -11.96 -7.90 -24.18
N TRP A 253 -11.14 -7.90 -25.23
CA TRP A 253 -10.64 -6.70 -25.88
C TRP A 253 -11.78 -5.85 -26.48
N LEU A 254 -12.67 -6.48 -27.23
CA LEU A 254 -13.84 -5.82 -27.83
C LEU A 254 -14.76 -5.24 -26.74
N GLY A 255 -15.04 -6.03 -25.70
CA GLY A 255 -15.86 -5.59 -24.56
C GLY A 255 -15.23 -4.38 -23.86
N ALA A 256 -13.91 -4.38 -23.67
CA ALA A 256 -13.20 -3.24 -23.07
C ALA A 256 -13.29 -1.96 -23.92
N HIS A 257 -13.23 -2.07 -25.24
CA HIS A 257 -13.39 -0.93 -26.15
C HIS A 257 -14.84 -0.40 -26.16
N LEU A 258 -15.82 -1.30 -26.18
CA LEU A 258 -17.23 -0.88 -26.11
C LEU A 258 -17.56 -0.18 -24.79
N LEU A 259 -17.04 -0.70 -23.67
CA LEU A 259 -17.19 -0.05 -22.36
C LEU A 259 -16.49 1.31 -22.30
N GLU A 260 -15.29 1.42 -22.88
CA GLU A 260 -14.57 2.70 -22.98
C GLU A 260 -15.37 3.72 -23.80
N LEU A 261 -15.93 3.32 -24.96
CA LEU A 261 -16.74 4.17 -25.80
C LEU A 261 -18.02 4.58 -25.08
N ALA A 262 -18.74 3.62 -24.49
CA ALA A 262 -19.95 3.90 -23.71
C ALA A 262 -19.68 4.84 -22.53
N SER A 263 -18.56 4.67 -21.84
CA SER A 263 -18.18 5.55 -20.74
C SER A 263 -17.91 6.98 -21.17
N ARG A 264 -17.32 7.19 -22.36
CA ARG A 264 -17.11 8.50 -22.95
C ARG A 264 -18.45 9.17 -23.33
N VAL A 265 -19.34 8.41 -23.99
CA VAL A 265 -20.66 8.91 -24.41
C VAL A 265 -21.52 9.25 -23.20
N LEU A 266 -21.59 8.37 -22.21
CA LEU A 266 -22.42 8.53 -21.01
C LEU A 266 -21.73 9.37 -19.92
N ARG A 267 -20.53 9.89 -20.17
CA ARG A 267 -19.71 10.67 -19.22
C ARG A 267 -19.53 9.96 -17.85
N LEU A 268 -19.47 8.62 -17.88
CA LEU A 268 -19.27 7.82 -16.68
C LEU A 268 -17.83 7.96 -16.20
N ARG A 269 -17.66 8.50 -15.00
CA ARG A 269 -16.35 8.56 -14.35
C ARG A 269 -15.98 7.16 -13.84
N ASN A 270 -14.75 6.70 -14.12
CA ASN A 270 -14.18 5.42 -13.62
C ASN A 270 -14.82 4.13 -14.15
N ALA A 271 -15.43 4.11 -15.34
CA ALA A 271 -15.87 2.87 -15.93
C ALA A 271 -14.70 1.92 -16.27
N PRO A 272 -14.85 0.60 -16.08
CA PRO A 272 -13.86 -0.36 -16.54
C PRO A 272 -13.78 -0.32 -18.07
N GLY A 273 -12.58 -0.20 -18.61
CA GLY A 273 -12.33 -0.12 -20.04
C GLY A 273 -10.95 -0.69 -20.38
N LEU A 274 -10.25 -0.07 -21.31
CA LEU A 274 -8.90 -0.48 -21.75
C LEU A 274 -7.88 -0.56 -20.61
N ARG A 275 -8.01 0.27 -19.58
CA ARG A 275 -7.15 0.18 -18.38
C ARG A 275 -7.32 -1.16 -17.68
N SER A 276 -8.56 -1.64 -17.52
CA SER A 276 -8.85 -2.94 -16.92
C SER A 276 -8.35 -4.08 -17.80
N TYR A 277 -8.52 -3.99 -19.12
CA TYR A 277 -7.97 -4.95 -20.07
C TYR A 277 -6.44 -5.07 -19.92
N ARG A 278 -5.72 -3.95 -19.94
CA ARG A 278 -4.26 -3.93 -19.75
C ARG A 278 -3.84 -4.54 -18.41
N SER A 279 -4.58 -4.27 -17.35
CA SER A 279 -4.31 -4.84 -16.02
C SER A 279 -4.46 -6.37 -15.99
N LEU A 280 -5.33 -6.93 -16.83
CA LEU A 280 -5.57 -8.38 -16.95
C LEU A 280 -4.60 -9.10 -17.91
N THR A 281 -3.90 -8.36 -18.77
CA THR A 281 -3.07 -8.91 -19.85
C THR A 281 -1.60 -8.52 -19.79
N THR A 282 -1.20 -7.60 -18.90
CA THR A 282 0.19 -7.15 -18.76
C THR A 282 0.79 -7.67 -17.47
N ASP A 283 1.89 -8.40 -17.57
CA ASP A 283 2.62 -8.93 -16.43
C ASP A 283 3.19 -7.81 -15.55
N LYS A 284 3.11 -8.02 -14.23
CA LYS A 284 3.62 -7.11 -13.19
C LYS A 284 4.26 -7.92 -12.06
N VAL A 285 5.23 -8.73 -12.43
CA VAL A 285 6.00 -9.53 -11.48
C VAL A 285 7.23 -8.74 -11.05
N LEU A 286 7.35 -8.54 -9.75
CA LEU A 286 8.46 -7.83 -9.12
C LEU A 286 9.11 -8.75 -8.07
N SER A 287 10.40 -8.54 -7.82
CA SER A 287 11.19 -9.32 -6.86
C SER A 287 11.43 -8.56 -5.58
N CYS A 288 11.37 -9.24 -4.43
CA CYS A 288 11.81 -8.73 -3.13
C CYS A 288 13.21 -9.24 -2.74
N GLU A 289 13.96 -9.80 -3.69
CA GLU A 289 15.24 -10.47 -3.43
C GLU A 289 16.27 -9.56 -2.73
N LYS A 290 16.32 -8.27 -3.11
CA LYS A 290 17.19 -7.29 -2.44
C LYS A 290 16.83 -7.18 -0.96
N LEU A 291 15.54 -7.05 -0.63
CA LEU A 291 15.06 -6.95 0.75
C LEU A 291 15.37 -8.23 1.55
N GLN A 292 15.22 -9.40 0.92
CA GLN A 292 15.55 -10.68 1.53
C GLN A 292 17.04 -10.79 1.85
N LYS A 293 17.91 -10.46 0.90
CA LYS A 293 19.38 -10.58 1.05
C LYS A 293 19.95 -9.59 2.06
N GLU A 294 19.48 -8.34 2.03
CA GLU A 294 20.04 -7.27 2.83
C GLU A 294 19.44 -7.19 4.23
N LEU A 295 18.14 -7.45 4.38
CA LEU A 295 17.43 -7.28 5.66
C LEU A 295 16.92 -8.58 6.26
N GLY A 296 17.15 -9.74 5.63
CA GLY A 296 16.67 -11.03 6.13
C GLY A 296 15.14 -11.18 6.05
N TYR A 297 14.47 -10.42 5.18
CA TYR A 297 13.03 -10.47 5.01
C TYR A 297 12.57 -11.85 4.53
N ASN A 298 11.66 -12.48 5.26
CA ASN A 298 11.11 -13.79 4.93
C ASN A 298 9.59 -13.76 5.03
N PRO A 299 8.87 -13.46 3.92
CA PRO A 299 7.42 -13.41 3.93
C PRO A 299 6.81 -14.77 4.22
N ALA A 300 5.87 -14.83 5.15
CA ALA A 300 5.24 -16.07 5.59
C ALA A 300 3.83 -16.28 5.02
N GLY A 301 3.12 -15.18 4.70
CA GLY A 301 1.72 -15.21 4.29
C GLY A 301 1.49 -15.61 2.83
N SER A 302 0.23 -15.95 2.52
CA SER A 302 -0.26 -16.10 1.16
C SER A 302 -1.68 -15.54 1.02
N PHE A 303 -2.02 -15.10 -0.19
CA PHE A 303 -3.38 -14.61 -0.45
C PHE A 303 -4.46 -15.66 -0.15
N ALA A 304 -4.19 -16.94 -0.40
CA ALA A 304 -5.13 -18.02 -0.16
C ALA A 304 -5.42 -18.22 1.34
N GLU A 305 -4.43 -18.04 2.20
CA GLU A 305 -4.57 -18.16 3.67
C GLU A 305 -5.35 -16.99 4.28
N GLU A 306 -5.15 -15.75 3.77
CA GLU A 306 -5.85 -14.56 4.27
C GLU A 306 -7.30 -14.44 3.72
N LEU A 307 -7.59 -15.12 2.62
CA LEU A 307 -8.87 -14.95 1.89
C LEU A 307 -10.12 -15.30 2.71
N PRO A 308 -10.15 -16.37 3.56
CA PRO A 308 -11.32 -16.64 4.40
C PRO A 308 -11.67 -15.48 5.34
N GLY A 309 -10.66 -14.86 5.97
CA GLY A 309 -10.86 -13.68 6.81
C GLY A 309 -11.39 -12.48 6.02
N ILE A 310 -10.87 -12.25 4.81
CA ILE A 310 -11.33 -11.18 3.92
C ILE A 310 -12.81 -11.38 3.54
N LEU A 311 -13.21 -12.62 3.21
CA LEU A 311 -14.59 -12.94 2.84
C LEU A 311 -15.56 -12.79 4.03
N SER A 312 -15.16 -13.22 5.24
CA SER A 312 -15.99 -13.08 6.44
C SER A 312 -16.28 -11.60 6.74
N GLN A 313 -15.29 -10.72 6.59
CA GLN A 313 -15.47 -9.28 6.79
C GLN A 313 -16.43 -8.65 5.76
N LEU A 314 -16.47 -9.18 4.53
CA LEU A 314 -17.38 -8.69 3.49
C LEU A 314 -18.84 -9.11 3.71
N THR A 315 -19.08 -10.22 4.42
CA THR A 315 -20.43 -10.68 4.78
C THR A 315 -20.98 -9.97 6.02
N GLN A 316 -20.12 -9.42 6.88
CA GLN A 316 -20.53 -8.72 8.11
C GLN A 316 -20.81 -7.22 7.91
N LYS A 317 -20.42 -6.61 6.78
CA LYS A 317 -20.80 -5.23 6.44
C LYS A 317 -22.07 -5.26 5.60
N PRO A 318 -23.21 -4.69 6.12
CA PRO A 318 -24.44 -4.55 5.35
C PRO A 318 -24.30 -3.66 4.12
#